data_f0a168b57809df4acbf35db6cc65905f
#
_entry.id   f0a168b57809df4acbf35db6cc65905f
#
_cell.length_a   1.000
_cell.length_b   1.000
_cell.length_c   1.000
_cell.angle_alpha   90.00
_cell.angle_beta   90.00
_cell.angle_gamma   90.00
#
_symmetry.space_group_name_H-M   'P 1'
#
loop_
_entity.id
_entity.type
_entity.pdbx_description
1 polymer ?
#
loop_
_entity_poly.entity_id
_entity_poly.type
_entity_poly.pdbx_seq_one_letter_code
_entity_poly.pdbx_strand_id
1 'polypeptide(L)'
;MRFTVLTLVAFFSLLARLSAQDDLFGNLVEKKPARKGFVIGANGTYDRPGADMAERFGTSYRVGPSLFYKTRSNWMIGAKGDFIFGNRIREDSLMHNITTVDGAFIDKGGLLKNAGVFERGYMVGLQLGKIFSFGPVKSDKGLFVMTGGGFIQHRIRLVDKNGDLYQLAGEYKKGYDRLANGWFVEQFVGYNHFSANALINYHIGLNFMAGFTAGRRDYLYDVMRPGTDKRLDILFGLRGGWYIPMFRQKAEEIYY
;
A
#
# COMPACT_ATOMS: atom_id res chain seq x y z
N MET A 1 -9.54 -16.53 -19.73
CA MET A 1 -10.46 -16.59 -18.58
C MET A 1 -10.55 -17.96 -17.91
N ARG A 2 -10.58 -19.09 -18.61
CA ARG A 2 -10.67 -20.43 -17.96
C ARG A 2 -9.40 -20.83 -17.17
N PHE A 3 -8.21 -20.46 -17.62
CA PHE A 3 -6.94 -20.77 -16.92
C PHE A 3 -6.74 -20.01 -15.61
N THR A 4 -7.21 -18.76 -15.50
CA THR A 4 -7.10 -17.95 -14.28
C THR A 4 -8.02 -18.45 -13.15
N VAL A 5 -9.18 -19.02 -13.48
CA VAL A 5 -10.10 -19.59 -12.50
C VAL A 5 -9.53 -20.91 -11.95
N LEU A 6 -8.93 -21.75 -12.80
CA LEU A 6 -8.30 -23.02 -12.37
C LEU A 6 -7.12 -22.79 -11.43
N THR A 7 -6.28 -21.79 -11.68
CA THR A 7 -5.15 -21.45 -10.79
C THR A 7 -5.62 -20.89 -9.45
N LEU A 8 -6.71 -20.13 -9.43
CA LEU A 8 -7.30 -19.63 -8.17
C LEU A 8 -7.89 -20.77 -7.32
N VAL A 9 -8.62 -21.70 -7.97
CA VAL A 9 -9.19 -22.88 -7.30
C VAL A 9 -8.10 -23.82 -6.78
N ALA A 10 -7.03 -24.03 -7.56
CA ALA A 10 -5.87 -24.83 -7.13
C ALA A 10 -5.13 -24.19 -5.94
N PHE A 11 -4.99 -22.87 -5.94
CA PHE A 11 -4.38 -22.12 -4.84
C PHE A 11 -5.23 -22.20 -3.55
N PHE A 12 -6.55 -22.06 -3.65
CA PHE A 12 -7.47 -22.22 -2.52
C PHE A 12 -7.50 -23.66 -2.00
N SER A 13 -7.44 -24.67 -2.89
CA SER A 13 -7.39 -26.08 -2.48
C SER A 13 -6.07 -26.46 -1.80
N LEU A 14 -4.96 -25.81 -2.19
CA LEU A 14 -3.66 -25.99 -1.52
C LEU A 14 -3.65 -25.38 -0.12
N LEU A 15 -4.26 -24.20 0.04
CA LEU A 15 -4.44 -23.55 1.36
C LEU A 15 -5.35 -24.38 2.28
N ALA A 16 -6.40 -24.98 1.74
CA ALA A 16 -7.29 -25.87 2.50
C ALA A 16 -6.58 -27.16 2.96
N ARG A 17 -5.67 -27.71 2.15
CA ARG A 17 -4.88 -28.90 2.53
C ARG A 17 -3.82 -28.58 3.60
N LEU A 18 -3.22 -27.40 3.59
CA LEU A 18 -2.32 -26.94 4.65
C LEU A 18 -3.03 -26.81 6.00
N SER A 19 -4.29 -26.40 5.99
CA SER A 19 -5.11 -26.34 7.22
C SER A 19 -5.51 -27.72 7.74
N ALA A 20 -5.69 -28.72 6.86
CA ALA A 20 -6.04 -30.09 7.25
C ALA A 20 -4.86 -30.88 7.85
N GLN A 21 -3.63 -30.55 7.50
CA GLN A 21 -2.44 -31.15 8.12
C GLN A 21 -2.21 -30.67 9.56
N ASP A 22 -2.59 -29.44 9.88
CA ASP A 22 -2.56 -28.95 11.28
C ASP A 22 -3.54 -29.71 12.19
N ASP A 23 -4.64 -30.22 11.66
CA ASP A 23 -5.61 -31.00 12.46
C ASP A 23 -5.12 -32.43 12.79
N LEU A 24 -4.22 -33.01 11.99
CA LEU A 24 -3.70 -34.35 12.25
C LEU A 24 -2.67 -34.37 13.39
N PHE A 25 -1.94 -33.27 13.58
CA PHE A 25 -0.97 -33.11 14.68
C PHE A 25 -1.51 -32.22 15.81
N GLY A 26 -2.69 -31.64 15.65
CA GLY A 26 -3.25 -30.58 16.50
C GLY A 26 -3.91 -31.02 17.79
N ASN A 27 -4.05 -32.34 18.05
CA ASN A 27 -4.69 -32.83 19.30
C ASN A 27 -3.78 -32.72 20.53
N LEU A 28 -2.53 -32.30 20.39
CA LEU A 28 -1.57 -32.12 21.51
C LEU A 28 -1.17 -30.65 21.75
N VAL A 29 -1.63 -29.72 20.93
CA VAL A 29 -1.30 -28.30 21.13
C VAL A 29 -2.46 -27.61 21.83
N GLU A 30 -2.24 -27.22 23.07
CA GLU A 30 -3.13 -26.39 23.88
C GLU A 30 -3.61 -25.16 23.07
N LYS A 31 -4.89 -25.13 22.71
CA LYS A 31 -5.48 -24.04 21.92
C LYS A 31 -5.50 -22.77 22.76
N LYS A 32 -4.44 -21.97 22.66
CA LYS A 32 -4.33 -20.70 23.41
C LYS A 32 -5.39 -19.70 22.91
N PRO A 33 -6.14 -19.08 23.83
CA PRO A 33 -7.18 -18.10 23.47
C PRO A 33 -6.56 -16.85 22.83
N ALA A 34 -7.37 -16.12 22.05
CA ALA A 34 -6.96 -14.90 21.38
C ALA A 34 -6.41 -13.85 22.39
N ARG A 35 -5.24 -13.33 22.10
CA ARG A 35 -4.47 -12.39 22.94
C ARG A 35 -4.87 -10.94 22.63
N LYS A 36 -4.68 -10.03 23.60
CA LYS A 36 -4.89 -8.59 23.42
C LYS A 36 -3.58 -7.84 23.64
N GLY A 37 -3.42 -6.72 22.93
CA GLY A 37 -2.26 -5.84 23.09
C GLY A 37 -2.01 -4.99 21.87
N PHE A 38 -0.94 -4.24 21.93
CA PHE A 38 -0.46 -3.46 20.81
C PHE A 38 0.28 -4.34 19.80
N VAL A 39 0.20 -3.95 18.54
CA VAL A 39 0.86 -4.62 17.43
C VAL A 39 1.48 -3.55 16.54
N ILE A 40 2.79 -3.54 16.43
CA ILE A 40 3.53 -2.69 15.50
C ILE A 40 3.77 -3.52 14.25
N GLY A 41 3.58 -2.93 13.07
CA GLY A 41 3.77 -3.62 11.80
C GLY A 41 4.53 -2.79 10.78
N ALA A 42 5.16 -3.50 9.85
CA ALA A 42 5.66 -2.96 8.61
C ALA A 42 4.91 -3.63 7.46
N ASN A 43 4.41 -2.85 6.52
CA ASN A 43 3.59 -3.31 5.41
C ASN A 43 4.27 -3.00 4.08
N GLY A 44 4.09 -3.86 3.11
CA GLY A 44 4.44 -3.65 1.72
C GLY A 44 3.28 -4.01 0.81
N THR A 45 3.04 -3.21 -0.21
CA THR A 45 1.98 -3.46 -1.19
C THR A 45 2.51 -3.27 -2.61
N TYR A 46 2.19 -4.21 -3.47
CA TYR A 46 2.40 -4.13 -4.90
C TYR A 46 1.06 -3.82 -5.57
N ASP A 47 0.94 -2.65 -6.18
CA ASP A 47 -0.33 -2.13 -6.69
C ASP A 47 -0.31 -1.95 -8.20
N ARG A 48 -1.47 -2.19 -8.81
CA ARG A 48 -1.81 -1.75 -10.16
C ARG A 48 -2.78 -0.58 -10.05
N PRO A 49 -2.41 0.60 -10.57
CA PRO A 49 -3.32 1.73 -10.68
C PRO A 49 -4.49 1.45 -11.61
N GLY A 50 -5.63 2.03 -11.29
CA GLY A 50 -6.86 2.04 -12.08
C GLY A 50 -7.46 3.44 -12.13
N ALA A 51 -8.49 3.61 -12.94
CA ALA A 51 -9.15 4.88 -13.20
C ALA A 51 -8.14 6.00 -13.56
N ASP A 52 -8.34 7.21 -13.07
CA ASP A 52 -7.49 8.36 -13.42
C ASP A 52 -6.03 8.17 -13.01
N MET A 53 -5.75 7.37 -11.97
CA MET A 53 -4.38 7.08 -11.55
C MET A 53 -3.62 6.24 -12.59
N ALA A 54 -4.32 5.36 -13.31
CA ALA A 54 -3.72 4.52 -14.36
C ALA A 54 -3.31 5.31 -15.61
N GLU A 55 -3.89 6.49 -15.84
CA GLU A 55 -3.49 7.38 -16.93
C GLU A 55 -2.09 7.96 -16.70
N ARG A 56 -1.73 8.19 -15.43
CA ARG A 56 -0.46 8.83 -15.05
C ARG A 56 0.63 7.87 -14.66
N PHE A 57 0.25 6.79 -13.96
CA PHE A 57 1.20 5.88 -13.35
C PHE A 57 1.04 4.45 -13.86
N GLY A 58 2.16 3.76 -13.95
CA GLY A 58 2.18 2.32 -14.16
C GLY A 58 2.06 1.57 -12.84
N THR A 59 2.90 0.57 -12.64
CA THR A 59 2.95 -0.16 -11.36
C THR A 59 3.42 0.73 -10.24
N SER A 60 2.70 0.73 -9.11
CA SER A 60 3.01 1.47 -7.90
C SER A 60 3.35 0.51 -6.75
N TYR A 61 4.19 0.97 -5.84
CA TYR A 61 4.54 0.27 -4.62
C TYR A 61 4.22 1.15 -3.42
N ARG A 62 3.78 0.53 -2.34
CA ARG A 62 3.58 1.21 -1.06
C ARG A 62 4.34 0.47 0.02
N VAL A 63 4.99 1.21 0.92
CA VAL A 63 5.67 0.67 2.09
C VAL A 63 5.46 1.61 3.26
N GLY A 64 5.22 1.06 4.44
CA GLY A 64 5.07 1.88 5.62
C GLY A 64 4.76 1.15 6.90
N PRO A 65 4.83 1.87 8.03
CA PRO A 65 4.49 1.35 9.35
C PRO A 65 2.98 1.30 9.58
N SER A 66 2.59 0.46 10.53
CA SER A 66 1.25 0.45 11.12
C SER A 66 1.32 0.19 12.62
N LEU A 67 0.37 0.75 13.34
CA LEU A 67 0.20 0.53 14.78
C LEU A 67 -1.26 0.15 15.05
N PHE A 68 -1.48 -1.02 15.64
CA PHE A 68 -2.81 -1.51 15.98
C PHE A 68 -2.91 -1.82 17.46
N TYR A 69 -4.12 -1.69 17.98
CA TYR A 69 -4.54 -2.34 19.20
C TYR A 69 -5.45 -3.52 18.85
N LYS A 70 -5.05 -4.72 19.23
CA LYS A 70 -5.82 -5.96 19.04
C LYS A 70 -6.56 -6.30 20.32
N THR A 71 -7.86 -6.59 20.19
CA THR A 71 -8.71 -7.05 21.29
C THR A 71 -8.75 -8.58 21.40
N ARG A 72 -9.24 -9.11 22.51
CA ARG A 72 -9.50 -10.56 22.66
C ARG A 72 -10.62 -11.09 21.74
N SER A 73 -11.49 -10.23 21.23
CA SER A 73 -12.50 -10.56 20.25
C SER A 73 -12.01 -10.47 18.79
N ASN A 74 -10.66 -10.37 18.62
CA ASN A 74 -9.99 -10.29 17.33
C ASN A 74 -10.32 -9.04 16.50
N TRP A 75 -10.82 -7.98 17.12
CA TRP A 75 -10.85 -6.67 16.50
C TRP A 75 -9.46 -6.04 16.54
N MET A 76 -9.08 -5.38 15.46
CA MET A 76 -7.86 -4.59 15.33
C MET A 76 -8.24 -3.16 14.93
N ILE A 77 -7.86 -2.21 15.75
CA ILE A 77 -8.08 -0.78 15.53
C ILE A 77 -6.71 -0.10 15.50
N GLY A 78 -6.47 0.76 14.53
CA GLY A 78 -5.15 1.38 14.46
C GLY A 78 -5.00 2.42 13.39
N ALA A 79 -3.75 2.82 13.17
CA ALA A 79 -3.33 3.78 12.18
C ALA A 79 -2.21 3.21 11.32
N LYS A 80 -2.09 3.73 10.11
CA LYS A 80 -0.99 3.43 9.19
C LYS A 80 -0.48 4.69 8.51
N GLY A 81 0.78 4.62 8.06
CA GLY A 81 1.34 5.56 7.11
C GLY A 81 2.06 4.79 6.03
N ASP A 82 1.74 5.02 4.77
CA ASP A 82 2.41 4.39 3.64
C ASP A 82 3.09 5.46 2.77
N PHE A 83 4.29 5.17 2.31
CA PHE A 83 4.97 5.91 1.27
C PHE A 83 4.69 5.25 -0.08
N ILE A 84 4.25 6.05 -1.07
CA ILE A 84 3.93 5.60 -2.43
C ILE A 84 5.11 5.90 -3.33
N PHE A 85 5.54 4.94 -4.14
CA PHE A 85 6.59 5.15 -5.11
C PHE A 85 6.43 4.23 -6.33
N GLY A 86 6.87 4.75 -7.48
CA GLY A 86 6.88 4.05 -8.76
C GLY A 86 7.91 4.69 -9.69
N ASN A 87 8.30 3.95 -10.71
CA ASN A 87 9.27 4.38 -11.71
C ASN A 87 8.68 4.39 -13.13
N ARG A 88 7.41 4.05 -13.28
CA ARG A 88 6.71 4.06 -14.56
C ARG A 88 5.68 5.19 -14.59
N ILE A 89 6.01 6.24 -15.33
CA ILE A 89 5.09 7.32 -15.66
C ILE A 89 4.55 7.05 -17.05
N ARG A 90 3.24 7.23 -17.26
CA ARG A 90 2.54 6.99 -18.53
C ARG A 90 2.15 8.27 -19.25
N GLU A 91 2.39 9.42 -18.64
CA GLU A 91 2.05 10.72 -19.19
C GLU A 91 3.20 11.19 -20.11
N ASP A 92 3.30 10.58 -21.31
CA ASP A 92 4.41 10.76 -22.25
C ASP A 92 4.52 12.20 -22.75
N SER A 93 3.40 12.94 -22.82
CA SER A 93 3.38 14.34 -23.28
C SER A 93 3.77 15.37 -22.21
N LEU A 94 3.97 14.93 -20.97
CA LEU A 94 4.15 15.83 -19.81
C LEU A 94 5.23 16.92 -19.99
N MET A 95 6.28 16.65 -20.77
CA MET A 95 7.42 17.52 -20.93
C MET A 95 7.75 17.87 -22.40
N HIS A 96 6.84 17.57 -23.33
CA HIS A 96 7.07 17.80 -24.75
C HIS A 96 7.40 19.28 -25.09
N ASN A 97 6.86 20.22 -24.34
CA ASN A 97 7.10 21.66 -24.56
C ASN A 97 8.47 22.15 -24.06
N ILE A 98 9.22 21.32 -23.33
CA ILE A 98 10.53 21.68 -22.76
C ILE A 98 11.63 20.67 -23.08
N THR A 99 11.34 19.67 -23.93
CA THR A 99 12.30 18.67 -24.38
C THR A 99 12.47 18.76 -25.91
N THR A 100 13.55 18.18 -26.40
CA THR A 100 13.77 17.93 -27.83
C THR A 100 12.80 16.86 -28.35
N VAL A 101 12.76 16.69 -29.68
CA VAL A 101 11.96 15.63 -30.34
C VAL A 101 12.27 14.23 -29.77
N ASP A 102 13.54 14.01 -29.38
CA ASP A 102 14.00 12.75 -28.76
C ASP A 102 13.75 12.68 -27.26
N GLY A 103 13.02 13.63 -26.67
CA GLY A 103 12.69 13.67 -25.24
C GLY A 103 13.83 14.10 -24.31
N ALA A 104 14.94 14.60 -24.83
CA ALA A 104 16.07 15.08 -24.04
C ALA A 104 15.91 16.57 -23.67
N PHE A 105 16.42 16.94 -22.51
CA PHE A 105 16.55 18.34 -22.08
C PHE A 105 17.86 18.93 -22.57
N ILE A 106 17.88 20.25 -22.78
CA ILE A 106 19.10 21.02 -23.06
C ILE A 106 19.53 21.67 -21.74
N ASP A 107 20.74 21.36 -21.28
CA ASP A 107 21.30 21.93 -20.07
C ASP A 107 21.88 23.35 -20.29
N LYS A 108 22.41 23.96 -19.22
CA LYS A 108 23.04 25.27 -19.24
C LYS A 108 24.25 25.38 -20.20
N GLY A 109 24.89 24.27 -20.51
CA GLY A 109 26.03 24.15 -21.42
C GLY A 109 25.65 23.80 -22.85
N GLY A 110 24.35 23.66 -23.18
CA GLY A 110 23.88 23.24 -24.50
C GLY A 110 23.97 21.72 -24.71
N LEU A 111 24.24 20.93 -23.68
CA LEU A 111 24.33 19.47 -23.78
C LEU A 111 22.97 18.81 -23.55
N LEU A 112 22.73 17.69 -24.26
CA LEU A 112 21.53 16.89 -24.08
C LEU A 112 21.60 16.07 -22.79
N LYS A 113 20.58 16.16 -21.96
CA LYS A 113 20.46 15.43 -20.69
C LYS A 113 19.06 14.86 -20.48
N ASN A 114 18.97 13.79 -19.71
CA ASN A 114 17.71 13.19 -19.31
C ASN A 114 17.40 13.49 -17.84
N ALA A 115 16.15 13.86 -17.55
CA ALA A 115 15.65 13.97 -16.18
C ALA A 115 14.98 12.64 -15.75
N GLY A 116 15.16 12.30 -14.48
CA GLY A 116 14.43 11.17 -13.88
C GLY A 116 13.00 11.58 -13.53
N VAL A 117 12.03 10.73 -13.88
CA VAL A 117 10.61 10.95 -13.62
C VAL A 117 10.07 9.80 -12.78
N PHE A 118 9.51 10.11 -11.61
CA PHE A 118 9.10 9.08 -10.64
C PHE A 118 7.76 9.45 -10.00
N GLU A 119 6.97 8.43 -9.69
CA GLU A 119 5.85 8.58 -8.77
C GLU A 119 6.36 8.72 -7.34
N ARG A 120 5.81 9.67 -6.59
CA ARG A 120 6.03 9.82 -5.15
C ARG A 120 4.76 10.31 -4.48
N GLY A 121 4.48 9.72 -3.31
CA GLY A 121 3.31 10.09 -2.53
C GLY A 121 3.37 9.53 -1.12
N TYR A 122 2.36 9.82 -0.35
CA TYR A 122 2.13 9.24 0.97
C TYR A 122 0.65 9.11 1.26
N MET A 123 0.33 8.18 2.14
CA MET A 123 -0.99 7.96 2.69
C MET A 123 -0.90 7.88 4.21
N VAL A 124 -1.85 8.50 4.89
CA VAL A 124 -2.00 8.39 6.34
C VAL A 124 -3.47 8.14 6.65
N GLY A 125 -3.76 7.14 7.46
CA GLY A 125 -5.16 6.80 7.73
C GLY A 125 -5.36 5.91 8.96
N LEU A 126 -6.63 5.79 9.32
CA LEU A 126 -7.11 4.90 10.37
C LEU A 126 -7.63 3.61 9.74
N GLN A 127 -7.51 2.52 10.47
CA GLN A 127 -7.94 1.19 10.04
C GLN A 127 -8.70 0.48 11.14
N LEU A 128 -9.76 -0.22 10.75
CA LEU A 128 -10.53 -1.12 11.59
C LEU A 128 -10.60 -2.48 10.91
N GLY A 129 -10.21 -3.53 11.60
CA GLY A 129 -10.23 -4.87 11.05
C GLY A 129 -10.69 -5.92 12.04
N LYS A 130 -11.03 -7.09 11.52
CA LYS A 130 -11.40 -8.24 12.32
C LYS A 130 -10.78 -9.52 11.75
N ILE A 131 -10.23 -10.34 12.64
CA ILE A 131 -9.72 -11.66 12.31
C ILE A 131 -10.84 -12.67 12.62
N PHE A 132 -11.29 -13.37 11.60
CA PHE A 132 -12.25 -14.47 11.70
C PHE A 132 -11.46 -15.76 11.82
N SER A 133 -11.37 -16.30 13.03
CA SER A 133 -10.65 -17.56 13.29
C SER A 133 -11.41 -18.76 12.77
N PHE A 134 -10.68 -19.71 12.19
CA PHE A 134 -11.22 -20.98 11.77
C PHE A 134 -11.20 -21.95 12.98
N GLY A 135 -12.35 -22.56 13.28
CA GLY A 135 -12.51 -23.55 14.35
C GLY A 135 -13.24 -23.03 15.60
N PRO A 136 -13.53 -23.95 16.55
CA PRO A 136 -14.41 -23.67 17.70
C PRO A 136 -13.79 -22.73 18.75
N VAL A 137 -12.46 -22.63 18.81
CA VAL A 137 -11.76 -21.73 19.74
C VAL A 137 -11.27 -20.51 18.98
N LYS A 138 -11.54 -19.30 19.51
CA LYS A 138 -11.03 -18.04 18.96
C LYS A 138 -9.51 -18.03 19.04
N SER A 139 -8.86 -18.21 17.90
CA SER A 139 -7.41 -18.12 17.75
C SER A 139 -7.01 -16.78 17.14
N ASP A 140 -5.74 -16.47 17.21
CA ASP A 140 -5.14 -15.26 16.62
C ASP A 140 -4.83 -15.42 15.10
N LYS A 141 -5.30 -16.53 14.49
CA LYS A 141 -5.08 -16.86 13.08
C LYS A 141 -6.40 -16.95 12.34
N GLY A 142 -6.44 -16.56 11.06
CA GLY A 142 -7.62 -16.72 10.23
C GLY A 142 -7.79 -15.68 9.15
N LEU A 143 -9.00 -15.61 8.59
CA LEU A 143 -9.37 -14.63 7.60
C LEU A 143 -9.33 -13.23 8.24
N PHE A 144 -8.58 -12.32 7.65
CA PHE A 144 -8.47 -10.95 8.11
C PHE A 144 -9.14 -10.01 7.11
N VAL A 145 -10.20 -9.36 7.56
CA VAL A 145 -10.91 -8.33 6.82
C VAL A 145 -10.66 -7.00 7.52
N MET A 146 -10.22 -6.00 6.76
CA MET A 146 -9.89 -4.69 7.32
C MET A 146 -10.35 -3.59 6.37
N THR A 147 -11.01 -2.59 6.92
CA THR A 147 -11.41 -1.36 6.23
C THR A 147 -10.65 -0.19 6.82
N GLY A 148 -10.42 0.83 6.03
CA GLY A 148 -9.74 2.03 6.48
C GLY A 148 -10.05 3.23 5.63
N GLY A 149 -9.59 4.39 6.09
CA GLY A 149 -9.70 5.63 5.36
C GLY A 149 -8.78 6.70 5.93
N GLY A 150 -8.52 7.72 5.15
CA GLY A 150 -7.62 8.79 5.53
C GLY A 150 -7.28 9.72 4.39
N PHE A 151 -6.09 10.26 4.43
CA PHE A 151 -5.58 11.24 3.48
C PHE A 151 -4.52 10.62 2.59
N ILE A 152 -4.59 10.92 1.28
CA ILE A 152 -3.62 10.53 0.26
C ILE A 152 -3.10 11.78 -0.46
N GLN A 153 -1.81 11.78 -0.76
CA GLN A 153 -1.18 12.74 -1.66
C GLN A 153 -0.19 12.02 -2.56
N HIS A 154 -0.23 12.33 -3.85
CA HIS A 154 0.75 11.83 -4.81
C HIS A 154 1.12 12.90 -5.84
N ARG A 155 2.28 12.74 -6.45
CA ARG A 155 2.79 13.62 -7.49
C ARG A 155 3.81 12.93 -8.38
N ILE A 156 4.09 13.52 -9.52
CA ILE A 156 5.24 13.18 -10.35
C ILE A 156 6.46 13.96 -9.81
N ARG A 157 7.50 13.24 -9.41
CA ARG A 157 8.76 13.82 -8.98
C ARG A 157 9.73 13.86 -10.15
N LEU A 158 10.10 15.06 -10.55
CA LEU A 158 11.14 15.32 -11.54
C LEU A 158 12.49 15.45 -10.82
N VAL A 159 13.48 14.69 -11.26
CA VAL A 159 14.83 14.68 -10.66
C VAL A 159 15.84 15.08 -11.72
N ASP A 160 16.41 16.25 -11.53
CA ASP A 160 17.64 16.68 -12.18
C ASP A 160 18.82 16.37 -11.24
N LYS A 161 19.69 15.45 -11.65
CA LYS A 161 20.80 14.98 -10.80
C LYS A 161 21.85 16.05 -10.54
N ASN A 162 22.06 16.95 -11.49
CA ASN A 162 23.15 17.93 -11.44
C ASN A 162 22.67 19.36 -11.14
N GLY A 163 21.35 19.62 -11.20
CA GLY A 163 20.81 20.97 -11.04
C GLY A 163 21.08 21.91 -12.23
N ASP A 164 21.31 21.32 -13.40
CA ASP A 164 21.70 22.07 -14.61
C ASP A 164 20.54 22.40 -15.54
N LEU A 165 19.34 21.86 -15.24
CA LEU A 165 18.14 22.03 -16.05
C LEU A 165 17.30 23.20 -15.52
N TYR A 166 17.42 24.38 -16.14
CA TYR A 166 16.63 25.57 -15.78
C TYR A 166 15.12 25.32 -15.88
N GLN A 167 14.70 24.52 -16.85
CA GLN A 167 13.31 24.18 -17.10
C GLN A 167 12.66 23.44 -15.90
N LEU A 168 13.49 22.81 -15.06
CA LEU A 168 13.05 22.07 -13.86
C LEU A 168 13.49 22.75 -12.56
N ALA A 169 13.90 24.02 -12.60
CA ALA A 169 14.34 24.76 -11.42
C ALA A 169 13.16 25.46 -10.71
N GLY A 170 13.24 25.54 -9.38
CA GLY A 170 12.35 26.35 -8.55
C GLY A 170 10.85 26.07 -8.77
N GLU A 171 10.09 27.13 -9.02
CA GLU A 171 8.62 27.10 -9.20
C GLU A 171 8.18 26.45 -10.52
N TYR A 172 9.01 26.47 -11.56
CA TYR A 172 8.69 25.84 -12.85
C TYR A 172 8.38 24.36 -12.70
N LYS A 173 9.07 23.66 -11.81
CA LYS A 173 8.85 22.26 -11.50
C LYS A 173 7.42 21.96 -11.03
N LYS A 174 6.76 22.91 -10.37
CA LYS A 174 5.38 22.76 -9.91
C LYS A 174 4.38 22.69 -11.04
N GLY A 175 4.66 23.32 -12.18
CA GLY A 175 3.79 23.26 -13.37
C GLY A 175 3.75 21.88 -14.05
N TYR A 176 4.65 20.96 -13.70
CA TYR A 176 4.77 19.64 -14.30
C TYR A 176 4.58 18.49 -13.32
N ASP A 177 4.52 18.74 -11.99
CA ASP A 177 4.55 17.67 -10.99
C ASP A 177 3.20 16.99 -10.72
N ARG A 178 2.10 17.49 -11.32
CA ARG A 178 0.76 16.89 -11.20
C ARG A 178 0.33 16.57 -9.77
N LEU A 179 0.68 17.43 -8.82
CA LEU A 179 0.31 17.23 -7.42
C LEU A 179 -1.21 17.07 -7.27
N ALA A 180 -1.62 15.96 -6.69
CA ALA A 180 -3.00 15.68 -6.32
C ALA A 180 -3.08 15.18 -4.88
N ASN A 181 -4.13 15.57 -4.17
CA ASN A 181 -4.43 15.06 -2.83
C ASN A 181 -5.92 15.00 -2.56
N GLY A 182 -6.29 14.22 -1.55
CA GLY A 182 -7.67 14.05 -1.14
C GLY A 182 -7.85 12.96 -0.10
N TRP A 183 -9.07 12.46 0.01
CA TRP A 183 -9.42 11.38 0.91
C TRP A 183 -9.38 10.04 0.19
N PHE A 184 -9.09 8.98 0.93
CA PHE A 184 -9.20 7.62 0.43
C PHE A 184 -10.01 6.74 1.35
N VAL A 185 -10.57 5.68 0.77
CA VAL A 185 -11.08 4.50 1.47
C VAL A 185 -10.32 3.27 1.00
N GLU A 186 -10.10 2.33 1.90
CA GLU A 186 -9.31 1.13 1.62
C GLU A 186 -9.99 -0.10 2.21
N GLN A 187 -9.92 -1.20 1.48
CA GLN A 187 -10.40 -2.51 1.90
C GLN A 187 -9.30 -3.54 1.71
N PHE A 188 -9.03 -4.32 2.74
CA PHE A 188 -8.12 -5.45 2.71
C PHE A 188 -8.85 -6.73 3.07
N VAL A 189 -8.55 -7.80 2.34
CA VAL A 189 -9.03 -9.15 2.64
C VAL A 189 -7.86 -10.12 2.45
N GLY A 190 -7.53 -10.88 3.48
CA GLY A 190 -6.39 -11.78 3.42
C GLY A 190 -6.34 -12.73 4.62
N TYR A 191 -5.18 -13.33 4.80
CA TYR A 191 -4.90 -14.23 5.92
C TYR A 191 -4.00 -13.54 6.93
N ASN A 192 -4.30 -13.70 8.21
CA ASN A 192 -3.49 -13.24 9.33
C ASN A 192 -2.98 -14.41 10.16
N HIS A 193 -1.73 -14.34 10.52
CA HIS A 193 -1.07 -15.33 11.37
C HIS A 193 -0.33 -14.65 12.52
N PHE A 194 -0.80 -14.88 13.75
CA PHE A 194 -0.05 -14.55 14.96
C PHE A 194 0.40 -15.85 15.64
N SER A 195 1.70 -16.07 15.71
CA SER A 195 2.32 -17.20 16.38
C SER A 195 2.55 -16.92 17.88
N ALA A 196 2.83 -17.96 18.62
CA ALA A 196 3.44 -17.84 19.96
C ALA A 196 4.87 -17.30 19.86
N ASN A 197 5.57 -17.62 18.76
CA ASN A 197 6.88 -17.06 18.46
C ASN A 197 6.72 -15.61 17.96
N ALA A 198 7.40 -14.66 18.62
CA ALA A 198 7.33 -13.24 18.30
C ALA A 198 7.78 -12.89 16.89
N LEU A 199 8.57 -13.74 16.23
CA LEU A 199 9.15 -13.49 14.91
C LEU A 199 8.26 -13.93 13.74
N ILE A 200 7.32 -14.84 13.94
CA ILE A 200 6.49 -15.41 12.86
C ILE A 200 5.08 -14.85 12.93
N ASN A 201 4.94 -13.57 12.68
CA ASN A 201 3.64 -12.88 12.70
C ASN A 201 3.50 -12.05 11.44
N TYR A 202 2.54 -12.43 10.60
CA TYR A 202 2.38 -11.81 9.29
C TYR A 202 0.92 -11.75 8.85
N HIS A 203 0.66 -10.92 7.86
CA HIS A 203 -0.56 -11.00 7.06
C HIS A 203 -0.21 -10.91 5.58
N ILE A 204 -1.07 -11.49 4.76
CA ILE A 204 -0.97 -11.43 3.30
C ILE A 204 -2.36 -11.48 2.69
N GLY A 205 -2.61 -10.71 1.65
CA GLY A 205 -3.91 -10.69 0.99
C GLY A 205 -4.04 -9.65 -0.10
N LEU A 206 -5.27 -9.48 -0.54
CA LEU A 206 -5.65 -8.49 -1.55
C LEU A 206 -6.01 -7.17 -0.88
N ASN A 207 -5.58 -6.09 -1.52
CA ASN A 207 -5.87 -4.74 -1.10
C ASN A 207 -6.51 -3.95 -2.23
N PHE A 208 -7.56 -3.22 -1.92
CA PHE A 208 -8.24 -2.30 -2.81
C PHE A 208 -8.32 -0.92 -2.15
N MET A 209 -7.97 0.14 -2.88
CA MET A 209 -8.06 1.51 -2.42
C MET A 209 -8.74 2.37 -3.49
N ALA A 210 -9.66 3.23 -3.07
CA ALA A 210 -10.27 4.27 -3.89
C ALA A 210 -9.99 5.64 -3.26
N GLY A 211 -9.31 6.51 -3.98
CA GLY A 211 -8.96 7.87 -3.59
C GLY A 211 -9.80 8.88 -4.36
N PHE A 212 -10.45 9.76 -3.61
CA PHE A 212 -11.19 10.91 -4.14
C PHE A 212 -10.30 12.14 -4.02
N THR A 213 -9.52 12.39 -5.06
CA THR A 213 -8.48 13.42 -5.07
C THR A 213 -8.85 14.59 -5.96
N ALA A 214 -8.10 15.65 -5.86
CA ALA A 214 -8.15 16.77 -6.80
C ALA A 214 -6.74 17.30 -7.02
N GLY A 215 -6.48 17.79 -8.21
CA GLY A 215 -5.25 18.48 -8.52
C GLY A 215 -5.08 19.73 -7.64
N ARG A 216 -3.85 20.10 -7.30
CA ARG A 216 -3.51 21.21 -6.41
C ARG A 216 -2.53 22.18 -7.04
N ARG A 217 -2.55 22.28 -8.36
CA ARG A 217 -1.70 23.22 -9.08
C ARG A 217 -2.55 24.28 -9.75
N ASP A 218 -2.18 25.53 -9.55
CA ASP A 218 -2.86 26.68 -10.12
C ASP A 218 -2.77 26.66 -11.64
N TYR A 219 -1.63 26.16 -12.18
CA TYR A 219 -1.41 26.09 -13.59
C TYR A 219 -0.50 24.91 -13.98
N LEU A 220 -0.84 24.26 -15.09
CA LEU A 220 -0.08 23.18 -15.71
C LEU A 220 0.49 23.69 -17.03
N TYR A 221 1.81 23.74 -17.14
CA TYR A 221 2.47 24.39 -18.28
C TYR A 221 2.41 23.61 -19.59
N ASP A 222 2.31 22.29 -19.51
CA ASP A 222 2.21 21.43 -20.70
C ASP A 222 0.85 21.49 -21.39
N VAL A 223 -0.23 21.61 -20.61
CA VAL A 223 -1.62 21.67 -21.13
C VAL A 223 -2.23 23.07 -21.05
N MET A 224 -1.46 24.08 -20.61
CA MET A 224 -1.86 25.48 -20.57
C MET A 224 -3.22 25.74 -19.86
N ARG A 225 -3.50 25.02 -18.75
CA ARG A 225 -4.76 25.14 -18.00
C ARG A 225 -4.55 24.92 -16.49
N PRO A 226 -5.52 25.31 -15.65
CA PRO A 226 -5.47 24.99 -14.23
C PRO A 226 -5.42 23.47 -13.99
N GLY A 227 -4.69 23.05 -12.95
CA GLY A 227 -4.55 21.65 -12.53
C GLY A 227 -5.39 21.33 -11.31
N THR A 228 -6.70 21.67 -11.33
CA THR A 228 -7.62 21.53 -10.19
C THR A 228 -8.69 20.46 -10.39
N ASP A 229 -8.59 19.66 -11.44
CA ASP A 229 -9.57 18.63 -11.80
C ASP A 229 -9.76 17.62 -10.66
N LYS A 230 -11.03 17.23 -10.42
CA LYS A 230 -11.38 16.12 -9.54
C LYS A 230 -10.99 14.80 -10.18
N ARG A 231 -10.56 13.85 -9.36
CA ARG A 231 -10.00 12.58 -9.82
C ARG A 231 -10.50 11.43 -8.95
N LEU A 232 -10.66 10.27 -9.58
CA LEU A 232 -10.87 8.99 -8.91
C LEU A 232 -9.60 8.16 -9.11
N ASP A 233 -8.82 8.02 -8.05
CA ASP A 233 -7.58 7.25 -8.06
C ASP A 233 -7.82 5.87 -7.45
N ILE A 234 -7.60 4.81 -8.21
CA ILE A 234 -7.79 3.44 -7.74
C ILE A 234 -6.43 2.74 -7.67
N LEU A 235 -6.20 2.01 -6.58
CA LEU A 235 -5.08 1.08 -6.44
C LEU A 235 -5.62 -0.30 -6.04
N PHE A 236 -5.21 -1.32 -6.78
CA PHE A 236 -5.54 -2.71 -6.49
C PHE A 236 -4.27 -3.55 -6.50
N GLY A 237 -4.04 -4.35 -5.45
CA GLY A 237 -2.80 -5.09 -5.37
C GLY A 237 -2.72 -6.15 -4.29
N LEU A 238 -1.51 -6.71 -4.17
CA LEU A 238 -1.15 -7.64 -3.11
C LEU A 238 -0.46 -6.89 -1.98
N ARG A 239 -0.98 -7.06 -0.76
CA ARG A 239 -0.41 -6.51 0.45
C ARG A 239 0.09 -7.63 1.35
N GLY A 240 1.33 -7.48 1.81
CA GLY A 240 1.91 -8.29 2.87
C GLY A 240 2.44 -7.41 3.99
N GLY A 241 2.50 -7.95 5.18
CA GLY A 241 3.09 -7.24 6.30
C GLY A 241 3.58 -8.18 7.39
N TRP A 242 4.52 -7.69 8.14
CA TRP A 242 5.09 -8.36 9.28
C TRP A 242 4.76 -7.59 10.55
N TYR A 243 4.49 -8.33 11.65
CA TYR A 243 4.04 -7.77 12.91
C TYR A 243 4.98 -8.11 14.06
N ILE A 244 5.16 -7.15 14.95
CA ILE A 244 5.75 -7.34 16.27
C ILE A 244 4.62 -7.15 17.30
N PRO A 245 4.02 -8.25 17.79
CA PRO A 245 2.96 -8.16 18.78
C PRO A 245 3.54 -7.92 20.19
N MET A 246 3.01 -6.95 20.90
CA MET A 246 3.28 -6.67 22.29
C MET A 246 2.09 -7.15 23.14
N PHE A 247 1.89 -8.46 23.20
CA PHE A 247 0.80 -9.05 23.98
C PHE A 247 1.18 -9.18 25.45
N ARG A 248 0.30 -8.73 26.34
CA ARG A 248 0.46 -8.95 27.77
C ARG A 248 0.30 -10.44 28.06
N GLN A 249 1.34 -11.10 28.52
CA GLN A 249 1.25 -12.44 29.10
C GLN A 249 0.62 -12.32 30.49
N LYS A 250 -0.39 -13.12 30.82
CA LYS A 250 -0.73 -13.35 32.22
C LYS A 250 0.44 -14.12 32.83
N ALA A 251 0.98 -13.63 33.92
CA ALA A 251 1.83 -14.46 34.79
C ALA A 251 1.01 -15.69 35.18
N GLU A 252 1.52 -16.90 34.88
CA GLU A 252 0.98 -18.11 35.48
C GLU A 252 1.20 -17.99 36.99
N GLU A 253 0.13 -17.95 37.76
CA GLU A 253 0.21 -18.10 39.21
C GLU A 253 0.68 -19.54 39.48
N ILE A 254 1.95 -19.67 39.84
CA ILE A 254 2.49 -20.95 40.30
C ILE A 254 2.01 -21.08 41.73
N TYR A 255 1.00 -21.91 41.95
CA TYR A 255 0.64 -22.37 43.29
C TYR A 255 1.66 -23.42 43.71
N TYR A 256 2.41 -23.11 44.76
CA TYR A 256 3.24 -24.07 45.51
C TYR A 256 2.40 -24.85 46.50
#